data_ea6b9c8fa36ba8c3abf69f0ba7feb125
#
_entry.id   ea6b9c8fa36ba8c3abf69f0ba7feb125
#
_cell.length_a   1.000
_cell.length_b   1.000
_cell.length_c   1.000
_cell.angle_alpha   90.00
_cell.angle_beta   90.00
_cell.angle_gamma   90.00
#
_symmetry.space_group_name_H-M   'P 1'
#
loop_
_entity.id
_entity.type
_entity.pdbx_description
1 polymer ?
#
loop_
_entity_poly.entity_id
_entity_poly.type
_entity_poly.pdbx_seq_one_letter_code
_entity_poly.pdbx_strand_id
1 'polypeptide(L)'
;YSWDAGLVGNTLGPDEAYRFAKGQQVMASSGQPVKLVRPLDWLVVADHAESLGVAVLIDRSDPAILASDVGRQTHDLYKKGDIYGAFETWGFNVIVKGNNPLTDENLTRSVWEEIIDHAEAHNQPGAFTAFIGYEWSAAPAGNNLHRVVVMRDGGDKAKQVLPFGSYDSDDPEDLWRWMAGYQDKTGGRVFAIPHNGNLSNGMMFATETLSGRRINRDYAEQRSIWEPLYEVTQMKGDGEAHPFLSPNDEFADYET
;
A
#
# COMPACT_ATOMS: atom_id res chain seq x y z
N TYR A 1 6.11 6.50 5.28
CA TYR A 1 4.78 7.11 5.14
C TYR A 1 3.67 6.16 5.55
N SER A 2 3.81 4.84 5.32
CA SER A 2 2.88 3.84 5.85
C SER A 2 2.83 3.88 7.37
N TRP A 3 1.62 3.84 7.91
CA TRP A 3 1.38 3.94 9.36
C TRP A 3 2.02 2.77 10.13
N ASP A 4 1.90 1.56 9.62
CA ASP A 4 2.40 0.34 10.26
C ASP A 4 3.94 0.31 10.29
N ALA A 5 4.59 0.47 9.14
CA ALA A 5 6.05 0.48 9.04
C ALA A 5 6.69 1.61 9.87
N GLY A 6 6.14 2.82 9.79
CA GLY A 6 6.68 3.97 10.49
C GLY A 6 6.48 3.90 12.01
N LEU A 7 5.30 3.49 12.48
CA LEU A 7 5.02 3.40 13.92
C LEU A 7 5.81 2.28 14.63
N VAL A 8 6.24 1.23 13.90
CA VAL A 8 7.15 0.21 14.47
C VAL A 8 8.64 0.56 14.31
N GLY A 9 8.95 1.82 13.97
CA GLY A 9 10.30 2.35 14.03
C GLY A 9 11.08 2.31 12.72
N ASN A 10 10.44 2.10 11.57
CA ASN A 10 11.10 2.33 10.29
C ASN A 10 11.25 3.84 10.05
N THR A 11 12.49 4.30 9.99
CA THR A 11 12.84 5.73 9.80
C THR A 11 13.22 6.08 8.37
N LEU A 12 13.26 5.09 7.46
CA LEU A 12 13.61 5.29 6.06
C LEU A 12 12.38 5.70 5.25
N GLY A 13 12.56 6.65 4.37
CA GLY A 13 11.54 7.16 3.47
C GLY A 13 11.66 6.64 2.03
N PRO A 14 10.83 7.19 1.13
CA PRO A 14 10.88 6.84 -0.29
C PRO A 14 12.24 7.12 -0.95
N ASP A 15 12.95 8.18 -0.54
CA ASP A 15 14.30 8.49 -1.07
C ASP A 15 15.27 7.32 -0.85
N GLU A 16 15.35 6.82 0.40
CA GLU A 16 16.21 5.69 0.71
C GLU A 16 15.76 4.42 -0.02
N ALA A 17 14.45 4.18 -0.15
CA ALA A 17 13.92 3.03 -0.88
C ALA A 17 14.36 3.06 -2.36
N TYR A 18 14.22 4.19 -3.04
CA TYR A 18 14.67 4.32 -4.43
C TYR A 18 16.20 4.23 -4.56
N ARG A 19 16.95 4.82 -3.64
CA ARG A 19 18.42 4.70 -3.62
C ARG A 19 18.85 3.26 -3.43
N PHE A 20 18.24 2.54 -2.51
CA PHE A 20 18.49 1.11 -2.28
C PHE A 20 18.15 0.29 -3.54
N ALA A 21 16.99 0.52 -4.15
CA ALA A 21 16.59 -0.15 -5.38
C ALA A 21 17.59 0.07 -6.53
N LYS A 22 18.15 1.27 -6.63
CA LYS A 22 19.22 1.60 -7.60
C LYS A 22 20.60 1.04 -7.21
N GLY A 23 20.69 0.19 -6.19
CA GLY A 23 21.93 -0.44 -5.74
C GLY A 23 22.88 0.52 -4.99
N GLN A 24 22.38 1.62 -4.47
CA GLN A 24 23.17 2.47 -3.57
C GLN A 24 23.11 1.91 -2.14
N GLN A 25 24.18 2.15 -1.38
CA GLN A 25 24.17 1.78 0.04
C GLN A 25 23.31 2.76 0.82
N VAL A 26 22.45 2.22 1.68
CA VAL A 26 21.67 2.98 2.66
C VAL A 26 21.93 2.44 4.06
N MET A 27 21.60 3.22 5.09
CA MET A 27 21.67 2.77 6.47
C MET A 27 20.27 2.29 6.87
N ALA A 28 20.12 1.01 7.18
CA ALA A 28 18.85 0.48 7.70
C ALA A 28 18.47 1.15 9.03
N SER A 29 17.19 1.16 9.40
CA SER A 29 16.73 1.71 10.68
C SER A 29 17.38 1.06 11.90
N SER A 30 17.88 -0.19 11.74
CA SER A 30 18.71 -0.91 12.73
C SER A 30 20.17 -0.44 12.82
N GLY A 31 20.59 0.55 11.99
CA GLY A 31 21.97 1.08 11.96
C GLY A 31 22.95 0.27 11.12
N GLN A 32 22.50 -0.71 10.36
CA GLN A 32 23.36 -1.52 9.50
C GLN A 32 23.42 -0.94 8.08
N PRO A 33 24.62 -0.90 7.43
CA PRO A 33 24.71 -0.57 6.03
C PRO A 33 24.18 -1.72 5.18
N VAL A 34 23.25 -1.43 4.27
CA VAL A 34 22.65 -2.41 3.35
C VAL A 34 22.73 -1.93 1.91
N LYS A 35 22.88 -2.87 1.00
CA LYS A 35 22.99 -2.61 -0.43
C LYS A 35 22.54 -3.82 -1.22
N LEU A 36 21.78 -3.62 -2.30
CA LEU A 36 21.51 -4.70 -3.24
C LEU A 36 22.76 -5.11 -4.02
N VAL A 37 22.95 -6.42 -4.22
CA VAL A 37 24.03 -6.95 -5.07
C VAL A 37 23.79 -6.55 -6.53
N ARG A 38 22.55 -6.58 -6.97
CA ARG A 38 22.11 -6.17 -8.29
C ARG A 38 21.02 -5.09 -8.17
N PRO A 39 21.16 -3.93 -8.82
CA PRO A 39 20.10 -2.94 -8.88
C PRO A 39 18.83 -3.52 -9.52
N LEU A 40 17.69 -3.00 -9.10
CA LEU A 40 16.40 -3.23 -9.77
C LEU A 40 16.28 -2.33 -11.00
N ASP A 41 15.44 -2.73 -11.94
CA ASP A 41 15.12 -1.93 -13.12
C ASP A 41 14.03 -0.90 -12.83
N TRP A 42 13.21 -1.18 -11.81
CA TRP A 42 12.10 -0.31 -11.40
C TRP A 42 11.69 -0.58 -9.95
N LEU A 43 10.96 0.37 -9.37
CA LEU A 43 10.32 0.25 -8.07
C LEU A 43 9.06 1.12 -8.02
N VAL A 44 8.04 0.68 -7.31
CA VAL A 44 6.97 1.51 -6.77
C VAL A 44 7.06 1.46 -5.24
N VAL A 45 7.08 2.62 -4.58
CA VAL A 45 6.90 2.71 -3.13
C VAL A 45 5.41 2.88 -2.88
N ALA A 46 4.77 1.85 -2.33
CA ALA A 46 3.33 1.76 -2.19
C ALA A 46 2.95 1.82 -0.70
N ASP A 47 2.85 3.03 -0.20
CA ASP A 47 2.38 3.27 1.17
C ASP A 47 0.86 3.06 1.26
N HIS A 48 0.36 2.60 2.42
CA HIS A 48 -1.07 2.46 2.68
C HIS A 48 -1.81 3.79 2.44
N ALA A 49 -2.89 3.78 1.65
CA ALA A 49 -3.77 4.92 1.48
C ALA A 49 -4.43 5.30 2.82
N GLU A 50 -4.73 4.28 3.63
CA GLU A 50 -5.30 4.42 4.96
C GLU A 50 -4.29 5.07 5.90
N SER A 51 -4.65 6.21 6.46
CA SER A 51 -3.76 6.98 7.35
C SER A 51 -2.42 7.37 6.69
N LEU A 52 -2.45 7.69 5.41
CA LEU A 52 -1.27 8.05 4.62
C LEU A 52 -0.48 9.17 5.31
N GLY A 53 0.80 8.94 5.55
CA GLY A 53 1.72 9.91 6.13
C GLY A 53 1.66 10.05 7.65
N VAL A 54 0.78 9.33 8.36
CA VAL A 54 0.63 9.49 9.81
C VAL A 54 1.94 9.34 10.58
N ALA A 55 2.79 8.39 10.21
CA ALA A 55 4.06 8.16 10.89
C ALA A 55 5.00 9.38 10.75
N VAL A 56 5.04 10.00 9.58
CA VAL A 56 5.81 11.23 9.32
C VAL A 56 5.24 12.41 10.10
N LEU A 57 3.92 12.54 10.15
CA LEU A 57 3.24 13.60 10.90
C LEU A 57 3.48 13.45 12.41
N ILE A 58 3.47 12.22 12.94
CA ILE A 58 3.82 11.92 14.33
C ILE A 58 5.27 12.26 14.62
N ASP A 59 6.18 11.87 13.74
CA ASP A 59 7.61 12.17 13.91
C ASP A 59 7.88 13.68 13.88
N ARG A 60 7.22 14.42 13.00
CA ARG A 60 7.31 15.90 12.90
C ARG A 60 6.55 16.62 14.01
N SER A 61 5.79 15.89 14.87
CA SER A 61 4.88 16.49 15.88
C SER A 61 3.87 17.46 15.25
N ASP A 62 3.28 17.07 14.13
CA ASP A 62 2.39 17.92 13.36
C ASP A 62 1.13 18.30 14.16
N PRO A 63 0.73 19.59 14.14
CA PRO A 63 -0.46 20.04 14.85
C PRO A 63 -1.75 19.29 14.49
N ALA A 64 -1.91 18.82 13.26
CA ALA A 64 -3.07 18.05 12.83
C ALA A 64 -3.19 16.72 13.59
N ILE A 65 -2.07 16.03 13.84
CA ILE A 65 -2.04 14.82 14.68
C ILE A 65 -2.36 15.17 16.13
N LEU A 66 -1.73 16.22 16.65
CA LEU A 66 -1.87 16.63 18.04
C LEU A 66 -3.26 17.23 18.37
N ALA A 67 -4.08 17.52 17.36
CA ALA A 67 -5.44 18.01 17.55
C ALA A 67 -6.40 16.94 18.09
N SER A 68 -6.13 15.66 17.84
CA SER A 68 -6.98 14.54 18.30
C SER A 68 -6.40 13.83 19.52
N ASP A 69 -7.27 13.21 20.34
CA ASP A 69 -6.84 12.46 21.53
C ASP A 69 -6.00 11.23 21.12
N VAL A 70 -6.46 10.47 20.12
CA VAL A 70 -5.72 9.30 19.63
C VAL A 70 -4.37 9.71 19.03
N GLY A 71 -4.33 10.81 18.30
CA GLY A 71 -3.08 11.33 17.72
C GLY A 71 -2.08 11.74 18.81
N ARG A 72 -2.51 12.47 19.85
CA ARG A 72 -1.66 12.81 21.00
C ARG A 72 -1.16 11.58 21.72
N GLN A 73 -2.06 10.63 22.02
CA GLN A 73 -1.68 9.39 22.70
C GLN A 73 -0.64 8.59 21.89
N THR A 74 -0.86 8.41 20.59
CA THR A 74 0.08 7.72 19.71
C THR A 74 1.42 8.46 19.63
N HIS A 75 1.40 9.78 19.47
CA HIS A 75 2.60 10.63 19.45
C HIS A 75 3.41 10.49 20.75
N ASP A 76 2.76 10.57 21.91
CA ASP A 76 3.45 10.51 23.21
C ASP A 76 4.09 9.15 23.45
N LEU A 77 3.43 8.06 23.04
CA LEU A 77 4.00 6.71 23.08
C LEU A 77 5.20 6.59 22.14
N TYR A 78 5.06 7.04 20.91
CA TYR A 78 6.14 7.02 19.90
C TYR A 78 7.37 7.81 20.37
N LYS A 79 7.19 9.04 20.86
CA LYS A 79 8.28 9.88 21.37
C LYS A 79 8.96 9.35 22.63
N LYS A 80 8.28 8.51 23.42
CA LYS A 80 8.87 7.77 24.56
C LYS A 80 9.61 6.50 24.13
N GLY A 81 9.56 6.13 22.86
CA GLY A 81 10.15 4.91 22.34
C GLY A 81 9.27 3.65 22.54
N ASP A 82 8.04 3.80 22.98
CA ASP A 82 7.05 2.72 23.03
C ASP A 82 6.37 2.57 21.67
N ILE A 83 7.15 2.01 20.72
CA ILE A 83 6.71 1.84 19.33
C ILE A 83 5.53 0.86 19.20
N TYR A 84 5.50 -0.19 20.02
CA TYR A 84 4.37 -1.14 20.02
C TYR A 84 3.10 -0.50 20.56
N GLY A 85 3.19 0.23 21.66
CA GLY A 85 2.05 0.98 22.19
C GLY A 85 1.52 2.01 21.21
N ALA A 86 2.38 2.70 20.47
CA ALA A 86 1.99 3.63 19.41
C ALA A 86 1.28 2.92 18.26
N PHE A 87 1.85 1.82 17.76
CA PHE A 87 1.27 1.00 16.70
C PHE A 87 -0.11 0.45 17.11
N GLU A 88 -0.22 -0.18 18.29
CA GLU A 88 -1.48 -0.73 18.77
C GLU A 88 -2.54 0.35 18.98
N THR A 89 -2.15 1.50 19.54
CA THR A 89 -3.09 2.61 19.79
C THR A 89 -3.68 3.13 18.48
N TRP A 90 -2.84 3.37 17.46
CA TRP A 90 -3.32 3.82 16.17
C TRP A 90 -4.09 2.72 15.44
N GLY A 91 -3.52 1.55 15.32
CA GLY A 91 -4.13 0.41 14.63
C GLY A 91 -5.51 0.08 15.17
N PHE A 92 -5.67 -0.01 16.49
CA PHE A 92 -6.95 -0.34 17.09
C PHE A 92 -8.00 0.77 16.96
N ASN A 93 -7.64 2.03 17.22
CA ASN A 93 -8.62 3.11 17.22
C ASN A 93 -8.92 3.63 15.82
N VAL A 94 -7.93 3.67 14.93
CA VAL A 94 -8.09 4.26 13.59
C VAL A 94 -8.39 3.19 12.55
N ILE A 95 -7.55 2.17 12.43
CA ILE A 95 -7.70 1.16 11.38
C ILE A 95 -8.87 0.23 11.70
N VAL A 96 -8.90 -0.38 12.90
CA VAL A 96 -9.94 -1.36 13.25
C VAL A 96 -11.30 -0.71 13.51
N LYS A 97 -11.33 0.41 14.23
CA LYS A 97 -12.58 1.12 14.56
C LYS A 97 -13.01 2.16 13.53
N GLY A 98 -12.17 2.50 12.57
CA GLY A 98 -12.45 3.52 11.55
C GLY A 98 -12.49 4.97 12.07
N ASN A 99 -11.98 5.24 13.26
CA ASN A 99 -11.97 6.58 13.87
C ASN A 99 -10.79 7.41 13.36
N ASN A 100 -10.66 7.59 12.05
CA ASN A 100 -9.55 8.35 11.47
C ASN A 100 -9.66 9.85 11.79
N PRO A 101 -8.69 10.44 12.54
CA PRO A 101 -8.68 11.87 12.81
C PRO A 101 -8.14 12.71 11.64
N LEU A 102 -7.50 12.08 10.65
CA LEU A 102 -6.91 12.72 9.48
C LEU A 102 -7.98 12.83 8.36
N THR A 103 -8.92 13.74 8.53
CA THR A 103 -10.02 13.96 7.57
C THR A 103 -9.78 15.17 6.66
N ASP A 104 -8.68 15.91 6.83
CA ASP A 104 -8.34 17.05 6.00
C ASP A 104 -7.71 16.59 4.68
N GLU A 105 -8.46 16.73 3.59
CA GLU A 105 -7.98 16.40 2.25
C GLU A 105 -6.71 17.16 1.84
N ASN A 106 -6.52 18.40 2.34
CA ASN A 106 -5.31 19.16 2.02
C ASN A 106 -4.07 18.53 2.66
N LEU A 107 -4.22 17.98 3.86
CA LEU A 107 -3.14 17.25 4.53
C LEU A 107 -2.80 15.97 3.76
N THR A 108 -3.79 15.16 3.42
CA THR A 108 -3.61 13.96 2.59
C THR A 108 -2.98 14.32 1.23
N ARG A 109 -3.43 15.39 0.62
CA ARG A 109 -2.88 15.88 -0.66
C ARG A 109 -1.42 16.28 -0.54
N SER A 110 -1.05 17.00 0.51
CA SER A 110 0.35 17.42 0.71
C SER A 110 1.29 16.22 0.86
N VAL A 111 0.88 15.20 1.60
CA VAL A 111 1.64 13.96 1.76
C VAL A 111 1.71 13.18 0.44
N TRP A 112 0.58 13.08 -0.28
CA TRP A 112 0.54 12.41 -1.57
C TRP A 112 1.45 13.09 -2.61
N GLU A 113 1.45 14.42 -2.66
CA GLU A 113 2.34 15.17 -3.53
C GLU A 113 3.83 14.98 -3.15
N GLU A 114 4.17 14.89 -1.85
CA GLU A 114 5.52 14.57 -1.39
C GLU A 114 5.98 13.18 -1.88
N ILE A 115 5.10 12.17 -1.82
CA ILE A 115 5.38 10.82 -2.34
C ILE A 115 5.62 10.86 -3.86
N ILE A 116 4.77 11.56 -4.60
CA ILE A 116 4.91 11.75 -6.04
C ILE A 116 6.25 12.44 -6.36
N ASP A 117 6.60 13.49 -5.66
CA ASP A 117 7.82 14.25 -5.90
C ASP A 117 9.07 13.39 -5.66
N HIS A 118 9.05 12.48 -4.68
CA HIS A 118 10.11 11.50 -4.49
C HIS A 118 10.22 10.54 -5.69
N ALA A 119 9.12 10.00 -6.18
CA ALA A 119 9.13 9.13 -7.36
C ALA A 119 9.69 9.85 -8.59
N GLU A 120 9.20 11.06 -8.87
CA GLU A 120 9.66 11.89 -9.99
C GLU A 120 11.17 12.20 -9.90
N ALA A 121 11.68 12.55 -8.71
CA ALA A 121 13.10 12.85 -8.50
C ALA A 121 14.01 11.64 -8.76
N HIS A 122 13.49 10.43 -8.60
CA HIS A 122 14.25 9.19 -8.81
C HIS A 122 14.01 8.53 -10.17
N ASN A 123 12.99 8.95 -10.92
CA ASN A 123 12.69 8.41 -12.24
C ASN A 123 13.76 8.82 -13.27
N GLN A 124 14.40 7.83 -13.87
CA GLN A 124 15.48 8.01 -14.85
C GLN A 124 15.21 7.17 -16.09
N PRO A 125 14.42 7.68 -17.06
CA PRO A 125 14.03 6.93 -18.25
C PRO A 125 15.23 6.28 -18.95
N GLY A 126 15.11 4.99 -19.24
CA GLY A 126 16.16 4.18 -19.85
C GLY A 126 17.20 3.59 -18.87
N ALA A 127 17.15 3.97 -17.59
CA ALA A 127 18.05 3.45 -16.57
C ALA A 127 17.29 2.85 -15.36
N PHE A 128 16.31 3.56 -14.83
CA PHE A 128 15.50 3.12 -13.70
C PHE A 128 14.12 3.78 -13.76
N THR A 129 13.07 3.01 -13.57
CA THR A 129 11.71 3.54 -13.50
C THR A 129 11.24 3.61 -12.05
N ALA A 130 10.98 4.82 -11.56
CA ALA A 130 10.28 5.03 -10.30
C ALA A 130 8.80 5.25 -10.60
N PHE A 131 7.98 4.22 -10.37
CA PHE A 131 6.55 4.35 -10.54
C PHE A 131 5.92 5.09 -9.37
N ILE A 132 4.90 5.89 -9.66
CA ILE A 132 4.00 6.46 -8.65
C ILE A 132 2.94 5.40 -8.32
N GLY A 133 2.66 5.23 -7.04
CA GLY A 133 1.65 4.27 -6.61
C GLY A 133 1.36 4.37 -5.12
N TYR A 134 0.41 3.58 -4.68
CA TYR A 134 0.00 3.47 -3.28
C TYR A 134 -0.63 2.09 -3.04
N GLU A 135 -0.87 1.74 -1.79
CA GLU A 135 -1.58 0.52 -1.43
C GLU A 135 -3.01 0.81 -0.99
N TRP A 136 -3.97 0.20 -1.66
CA TRP A 136 -5.35 0.07 -1.19
C TRP A 136 -5.44 -1.14 -0.26
N SER A 137 -5.75 -0.91 1.01
CA SER A 137 -5.56 -1.91 2.06
C SER A 137 -6.88 -2.35 2.68
N ALA A 138 -7.85 -2.70 1.86
CA ALA A 138 -9.13 -3.22 2.31
C ALA A 138 -8.95 -4.54 3.06
N ALA A 139 -9.63 -4.66 4.18
CA ALA A 139 -9.58 -5.83 5.04
C ALA A 139 -10.98 -6.18 5.61
N PRO A 140 -11.98 -6.48 4.77
CA PRO A 140 -13.34 -6.79 5.22
C PRO A 140 -13.35 -7.97 6.19
N ALA A 141 -13.93 -7.76 7.37
CA ALA A 141 -13.92 -8.72 8.48
C ALA A 141 -12.51 -9.24 8.87
N GLY A 142 -11.46 -8.44 8.65
CA GLY A 142 -10.07 -8.77 8.96
C GLY A 142 -9.38 -9.64 7.91
N ASN A 143 -9.96 -9.83 6.73
CA ASN A 143 -9.40 -10.63 5.64
C ASN A 143 -8.74 -9.72 4.61
N ASN A 144 -7.44 -9.91 4.36
CA ASN A 144 -6.68 -9.02 3.49
C ASN A 144 -7.12 -9.11 2.03
N LEU A 145 -7.57 -7.98 1.49
CA LEU A 145 -7.86 -7.80 0.06
C LEU A 145 -6.97 -6.71 -0.56
N HIS A 146 -5.76 -6.54 -0.05
CA HIS A 146 -4.83 -5.47 -0.41
C HIS A 146 -4.43 -5.50 -1.88
N ARG A 147 -4.26 -4.31 -2.49
CA ARG A 147 -3.75 -4.10 -3.85
C ARG A 147 -2.74 -2.96 -3.89
N VAL A 148 -1.60 -3.21 -4.52
CA VAL A 148 -0.71 -2.13 -4.92
C VAL A 148 -1.26 -1.50 -6.20
N VAL A 149 -1.63 -0.24 -6.15
CA VAL A 149 -2.09 0.55 -7.29
C VAL A 149 -0.88 1.23 -7.92
N VAL A 150 -0.63 0.97 -9.19
CA VAL A 150 0.54 1.47 -9.93
C VAL A 150 0.08 2.38 -11.06
N MET A 151 0.56 3.62 -11.08
CA MET A 151 0.30 4.60 -12.13
C MET A 151 1.46 4.60 -13.13
N ARG A 152 1.13 4.49 -14.43
CA ARG A 152 2.15 4.55 -15.51
C ARG A 152 2.71 5.95 -15.70
N ASP A 153 1.87 6.94 -15.51
CA ASP A 153 2.13 8.32 -15.90
C ASP A 153 2.75 9.10 -14.73
N GLY A 154 3.29 10.28 -15.02
CA GLY A 154 3.98 11.10 -14.05
C GLY A 154 3.08 11.94 -13.15
N GLY A 155 3.72 12.77 -12.33
CA GLY A 155 3.07 13.57 -11.31
C GLY A 155 2.04 14.57 -11.84
N ASP A 156 2.15 15.01 -13.09
CA ASP A 156 1.17 15.88 -13.75
C ASP A 156 -0.25 15.28 -13.77
N LYS A 157 -0.35 13.95 -13.83
CA LYS A 157 -1.62 13.22 -13.77
C LYS A 157 -1.93 12.70 -12.38
N ALA A 158 -0.96 12.14 -11.67
CA ALA A 158 -1.16 11.57 -10.35
C ALA A 158 -1.64 12.62 -9.32
N LYS A 159 -1.15 13.85 -9.39
CA LYS A 159 -1.58 14.96 -8.51
C LYS A 159 -3.04 15.41 -8.71
N GLN A 160 -3.70 14.98 -9.80
CA GLN A 160 -5.11 15.34 -10.04
C GLN A 160 -6.10 14.51 -9.20
N VAL A 161 -5.64 13.45 -8.55
CA VAL A 161 -6.45 12.57 -7.69
C VAL A 161 -5.82 12.40 -6.33
N LEU A 162 -6.59 11.94 -5.36
CA LEU A 162 -6.09 11.39 -4.11
C LEU A 162 -6.14 9.86 -4.17
N PRO A 163 -5.29 9.14 -3.43
CA PRO A 163 -5.41 7.70 -3.26
C PRO A 163 -6.80 7.29 -2.77
N PHE A 164 -7.39 6.32 -3.42
CA PHE A 164 -8.63 5.69 -3.00
C PHE A 164 -8.29 4.61 -1.97
N GLY A 165 -8.85 4.69 -0.80
CA GLY A 165 -8.58 3.80 0.31
C GLY A 165 -9.79 2.99 0.76
N SER A 166 -9.59 2.09 1.72
CA SER A 166 -10.68 1.30 2.31
C SER A 166 -11.68 2.15 3.10
N TYR A 167 -11.32 3.39 3.48
CA TYR A 167 -12.28 4.34 4.05
C TYR A 167 -13.33 4.80 3.02
N ASP A 168 -13.03 4.71 1.73
CA ASP A 168 -13.96 5.00 0.65
C ASP A 168 -14.80 3.76 0.33
N SER A 169 -14.17 2.58 0.19
CA SER A 169 -14.83 1.28 0.02
C SER A 169 -13.86 0.12 0.20
N ASP A 170 -14.35 -0.99 0.77
CA ASP A 170 -13.65 -2.27 0.84
C ASP A 170 -13.89 -3.16 -0.39
N ASP A 171 -14.75 -2.73 -1.34
CA ASP A 171 -15.11 -3.52 -2.53
C ASP A 171 -14.08 -3.29 -3.67
N PRO A 172 -13.38 -4.33 -4.16
CA PRO A 172 -12.47 -4.19 -5.27
C PRO A 172 -13.14 -3.69 -6.57
N GLU A 173 -14.45 -3.91 -6.77
CA GLU A 173 -15.17 -3.36 -7.91
C GLU A 173 -15.28 -1.83 -7.84
N ASP A 174 -15.27 -1.23 -6.62
CA ASP A 174 -15.23 0.22 -6.43
C ASP A 174 -13.84 0.78 -6.73
N LEU A 175 -12.78 0.06 -6.31
CA LEU A 175 -11.42 0.41 -6.71
C LEU A 175 -11.27 0.42 -8.24
N TRP A 176 -11.80 -0.59 -8.94
CA TRP A 176 -11.75 -0.62 -10.41
C TRP A 176 -12.52 0.55 -11.04
N ARG A 177 -13.66 0.94 -10.46
CA ARG A 177 -14.41 2.13 -10.90
C ARG A 177 -13.62 3.42 -10.70
N TRP A 178 -12.93 3.54 -9.56
CA TRP A 178 -12.04 4.67 -9.31
C TRP A 178 -10.88 4.71 -10.32
N MET A 179 -10.26 3.56 -10.61
CA MET A 179 -9.19 3.47 -11.62
C MET A 179 -9.68 3.86 -13.02
N ALA A 180 -10.89 3.44 -13.40
CA ALA A 180 -11.51 3.88 -14.65
C ALA A 180 -11.71 5.41 -14.67
N GLY A 181 -12.25 5.96 -13.59
CA GLY A 181 -12.44 7.41 -13.42
C GLY A 181 -11.12 8.19 -13.50
N TYR A 182 -10.01 7.65 -12.94
CA TYR A 182 -8.69 8.23 -13.09
C TYR A 182 -8.26 8.29 -14.56
N GLN A 183 -8.43 7.20 -15.31
CA GLN A 183 -8.06 7.16 -16.73
C GLN A 183 -8.92 8.12 -17.55
N ASP A 184 -10.22 8.19 -17.29
CA ASP A 184 -11.15 9.11 -17.98
C ASP A 184 -10.81 10.58 -17.69
N LYS A 185 -10.53 10.90 -16.45
CA LYS A 185 -10.22 12.27 -16.01
C LYS A 185 -8.87 12.77 -16.54
N THR A 186 -7.86 11.92 -16.52
CA THR A 186 -6.46 12.35 -16.73
C THR A 186 -5.88 11.91 -18.07
N GLY A 187 -6.51 10.94 -18.77
CA GLY A 187 -5.94 10.24 -19.89
C GLY A 187 -4.74 9.36 -19.52
N GLY A 188 -4.53 9.12 -18.22
CA GLY A 188 -3.49 8.26 -17.68
C GLY A 188 -3.78 6.78 -17.85
N ARG A 189 -2.88 5.95 -17.29
CA ARG A 189 -3.03 4.51 -17.19
C ARG A 189 -2.68 4.05 -15.80
N VAL A 190 -3.44 3.11 -15.27
CA VAL A 190 -3.29 2.55 -13.92
C VAL A 190 -3.71 1.10 -13.94
N PHE A 191 -3.09 0.29 -13.07
CA PHE A 191 -3.51 -1.08 -12.78
C PHE A 191 -3.23 -1.40 -11.31
N ALA A 192 -3.77 -2.50 -10.81
CA ALA A 192 -3.56 -2.94 -9.45
C ALA A 192 -2.94 -4.34 -9.40
N ILE A 193 -2.15 -4.60 -8.35
CA ILE A 193 -1.51 -5.90 -8.10
C ILE A 193 -2.05 -6.41 -6.76
N PRO A 194 -2.97 -7.40 -6.76
CA PRO A 194 -3.39 -8.07 -5.54
C PRO A 194 -2.22 -8.77 -4.86
N HIS A 195 -2.20 -8.71 -3.54
CA HIS A 195 -1.20 -9.39 -2.71
C HIS A 195 -1.79 -9.83 -1.38
N ASN A 196 -1.01 -10.56 -0.56
CA ASN A 196 -1.50 -11.13 0.68
C ASN A 196 -2.67 -12.13 0.52
N GLY A 197 -2.76 -12.85 -0.59
CA GLY A 197 -3.79 -13.87 -0.78
C GLY A 197 -3.80 -14.94 0.30
N ASN A 198 -2.63 -15.29 0.84
CA ASN A 198 -2.46 -16.19 1.98
C ASN A 198 -3.07 -15.67 3.30
N LEU A 199 -3.34 -14.37 3.41
CA LEU A 199 -3.97 -13.73 4.57
C LEU A 199 -5.42 -13.31 4.29
N SER A 200 -5.98 -13.70 3.15
CA SER A 200 -7.31 -13.28 2.71
C SER A 200 -8.43 -14.22 3.17
N ASN A 201 -8.10 -15.35 3.81
CA ASN A 201 -9.07 -16.41 4.15
C ASN A 201 -9.90 -16.87 2.93
N GLY A 202 -9.26 -16.98 1.76
CA GLY A 202 -9.87 -17.34 0.49
C GLY A 202 -10.63 -16.23 -0.24
N MET A 203 -10.78 -15.06 0.38
CA MET A 203 -11.56 -13.96 -0.20
C MET A 203 -10.90 -13.34 -1.44
N MET A 204 -9.58 -13.45 -1.58
CA MET A 204 -8.86 -12.92 -2.76
C MET A 204 -9.33 -13.61 -4.06
N PHE A 205 -9.70 -14.89 -3.97
CA PHE A 205 -10.19 -15.70 -5.09
C PHE A 205 -11.54 -16.36 -4.75
N ALA A 206 -12.40 -15.62 -4.05
CA ALA A 206 -13.75 -16.08 -3.73
C ALA A 206 -14.58 -16.35 -5.00
N THR A 207 -15.58 -17.22 -4.90
CA THR A 207 -16.52 -17.52 -5.99
C THR A 207 -17.71 -16.54 -6.06
N GLU A 208 -17.78 -15.63 -5.08
CA GLU A 208 -18.80 -14.59 -4.97
C GLU A 208 -18.12 -13.24 -4.67
N THR A 209 -18.75 -12.17 -5.12
CA THR A 209 -18.33 -10.80 -4.79
C THR A 209 -18.64 -10.48 -3.33
N LEU A 210 -18.13 -9.36 -2.79
CA LEU A 210 -18.49 -8.91 -1.44
C LEU A 210 -19.98 -8.67 -1.26
N SER A 211 -20.70 -8.36 -2.33
CA SER A 211 -22.19 -8.22 -2.32
C SER A 211 -22.93 -9.55 -2.40
N GLY A 212 -22.23 -10.70 -2.41
CA GLY A 212 -22.84 -12.04 -2.52
C GLY A 212 -23.31 -12.42 -3.92
N ARG A 213 -22.92 -11.68 -4.94
CA ARG A 213 -23.21 -12.01 -6.34
C ARG A 213 -22.17 -13.02 -6.84
N ARG A 214 -22.61 -14.09 -7.48
CA ARG A 214 -21.69 -15.06 -8.10
C ARG A 214 -20.78 -14.37 -9.11
N ILE A 215 -19.50 -14.72 -9.07
CA ILE A 215 -18.53 -14.32 -10.08
C ILE A 215 -19.00 -14.84 -11.44
N ASN A 216 -19.05 -13.93 -12.40
CA ASN A 216 -19.44 -14.20 -13.76
C ASN A 216 -18.33 -13.77 -14.73
N ARG A 217 -18.59 -13.96 -16.03
CA ARG A 217 -17.64 -13.60 -17.08
C ARG A 217 -17.30 -12.11 -17.06
N ASP A 218 -18.28 -11.24 -16.89
CA ASP A 218 -18.07 -9.79 -16.91
C ASP A 218 -17.14 -9.34 -15.76
N TYR A 219 -17.32 -9.91 -14.55
CA TYR A 219 -16.44 -9.68 -13.42
C TYR A 219 -15.01 -10.16 -13.72
N ALA A 220 -14.85 -11.37 -14.29
CA ALA A 220 -13.54 -11.92 -14.61
C ALA A 220 -12.82 -11.08 -15.68
N GLU A 221 -13.54 -10.62 -16.71
CA GLU A 221 -13.02 -9.72 -17.72
C GLU A 221 -12.58 -8.36 -17.13
N GLN A 222 -13.40 -7.76 -16.27
CA GLN A 222 -13.02 -6.53 -15.57
C GLN A 222 -11.78 -6.75 -14.69
N ARG A 223 -11.76 -7.81 -13.89
CA ARG A 223 -10.62 -8.13 -13.06
C ARG A 223 -9.33 -8.28 -13.88
N SER A 224 -9.37 -9.00 -14.99
CA SER A 224 -8.20 -9.21 -15.86
C SER A 224 -7.65 -7.92 -16.49
N ILE A 225 -8.51 -6.90 -16.67
CA ILE A 225 -8.10 -5.57 -17.16
C ILE A 225 -7.38 -4.80 -16.06
N TRP A 226 -7.92 -4.82 -14.83
CA TRP A 226 -7.43 -3.98 -13.73
C TRP A 226 -6.35 -4.66 -12.88
N GLU A 227 -6.36 -5.99 -12.82
CA GLU A 227 -5.45 -6.81 -12.01
C GLU A 227 -4.72 -7.85 -12.90
N PRO A 228 -3.88 -7.40 -13.86
CA PRO A 228 -3.20 -8.32 -14.81
C PRO A 228 -2.05 -9.11 -14.19
N LEU A 229 -1.64 -8.78 -12.96
CA LEU A 229 -0.56 -9.40 -12.21
C LEU A 229 -1.06 -9.80 -10.83
N TYR A 230 -0.37 -10.77 -10.23
CA TYR A 230 -0.59 -11.20 -8.87
C TYR A 230 0.77 -11.43 -8.19
N GLU A 231 0.83 -11.15 -6.88
CA GLU A 231 2.03 -11.42 -6.08
C GLU A 231 2.23 -12.92 -5.91
N VAL A 232 3.45 -13.38 -6.19
CA VAL A 232 3.84 -14.78 -5.99
C VAL A 232 4.26 -15.02 -4.53
N THR A 233 5.20 -14.21 -4.03
CA THR A 233 5.79 -14.39 -2.69
C THR A 233 6.21 -13.07 -2.07
N GLN A 234 6.24 -13.03 -0.75
CA GLN A 234 6.77 -11.93 0.06
C GLN A 234 7.26 -12.43 1.42
N MET A 235 7.78 -11.52 2.26
CA MET A 235 8.27 -11.85 3.60
C MET A 235 7.20 -12.43 4.56
N LYS A 236 5.90 -12.17 4.32
CA LYS A 236 4.77 -12.70 5.09
C LYS A 236 4.27 -14.05 4.56
N GLY A 237 4.92 -14.64 3.58
CA GLY A 237 4.61 -15.95 2.98
C GLY A 237 4.24 -15.86 1.50
N ASP A 238 3.97 -17.03 0.93
CA ASP A 238 3.65 -17.19 -0.48
C ASP A 238 2.17 -16.87 -0.76
N GLY A 239 1.90 -16.22 -1.87
CA GLY A 239 0.56 -16.00 -2.40
C GLY A 239 -0.02 -17.23 -3.11
N GLU A 240 0.84 -18.20 -3.44
CA GLU A 240 0.48 -19.43 -4.12
C GLU A 240 0.16 -20.58 -3.14
N ALA A 241 -0.55 -21.61 -3.65
CA ALA A 241 -0.82 -22.82 -2.90
C ALA A 241 0.48 -23.62 -2.67
N HIS A 242 0.50 -24.38 -1.56
CA HIS A 242 1.60 -25.29 -1.24
C HIS A 242 1.03 -26.71 -0.98
N PRO A 243 1.65 -27.80 -1.47
CA PRO A 243 1.11 -29.16 -1.34
C PRO A 243 0.79 -29.57 0.10
N PHE A 244 1.56 -29.09 1.07
CA PHE A 244 1.32 -29.38 2.48
C PHE A 244 0.04 -28.72 3.02
N LEU A 245 -0.32 -27.52 2.52
CA LEU A 245 -1.48 -26.76 2.95
C LEU A 245 -2.71 -27.06 2.08
N SER A 246 -2.49 -27.43 0.82
CA SER A 246 -3.53 -27.70 -0.17
C SER A 246 -3.32 -29.06 -0.85
N PRO A 247 -3.40 -30.18 -0.11
CA PRO A 247 -3.00 -31.50 -0.61
C PRO A 247 -3.91 -32.06 -1.72
N ASN A 248 -5.08 -31.44 -1.93
CA ASN A 248 -6.06 -31.82 -2.97
C ASN A 248 -6.06 -30.86 -4.17
N ASP A 249 -5.14 -29.91 -4.20
CA ASP A 249 -4.96 -28.97 -5.32
C ASP A 249 -3.90 -29.55 -6.27
N GLU A 250 -4.32 -29.89 -7.49
CA GLU A 250 -3.45 -30.47 -8.51
C GLU A 250 -2.34 -29.52 -9.02
N PHE A 251 -2.43 -28.23 -8.69
CA PHE A 251 -1.43 -27.23 -9.04
C PHE A 251 -0.57 -26.78 -7.85
N ALA A 252 -0.80 -27.34 -6.65
CA ALA A 252 -0.11 -26.89 -5.44
C ALA A 252 1.40 -27.18 -5.45
N ASP A 253 1.88 -28.11 -6.26
CA ASP A 253 3.30 -28.47 -6.46
C ASP A 253 3.87 -27.93 -7.80
N TYR A 254 3.15 -27.04 -8.47
CA TYR A 254 3.62 -26.45 -9.71
C TYR A 254 4.80 -25.53 -9.44
N GLU A 255 5.94 -25.80 -10.08
CA GLU A 255 7.20 -25.06 -9.92
C GLU A 255 7.81 -25.03 -8.51
N THR A 256 7.47 -25.99 -7.62
CA THR A 256 8.08 -26.14 -6.28
C THR A 256 9.30 -27.07 -6.28
#